data_20b41ac65f5e337aee0cc3c5e89fa1b4
#
_entry.id   20b41ac65f5e337aee0cc3c5e89fa1b4
#
_cell.length_a   1.000
_cell.length_b   1.000
_cell.length_c   1.000
_cell.angle_alpha   90.00
_cell.angle_beta   90.00
_cell.angle_gamma   90.00
#
_symmetry.space_group_name_H-M   'P 1'
#
loop_
_entity.id
_entity.type
_entity.pdbx_description
1 polymer ?
#
loop_
_entity_poly.entity_id
_entity_poly.type
_entity_poly.pdbx_seq_one_letter_code
_entity_poly.pdbx_strand_id
1 'polypeptide(L)'
;QGFSEAMIDPLLYGIILSDTESMESLKELREWIDIGIIYKAARKADEDDLRRLKQALDDIQKAVDNKNSRDMCDADDRFHQCMADMTHNVLFDKIAYVTRLLTKKIRYQTVYNMAEMGKLQEMYDVHLSMYQFIKDKKQAAVDEIVRQGYFYEYGVLDEKER
;
A
#
# COMPACT_ATOMS: atom_id res chain seq x y z
N GLN A 1 7.87 -10.85 -24.50
CA GLN A 1 8.32 -11.77 -23.43
C GLN A 1 8.40 -10.96 -22.16
N GLY A 2 7.46 -11.23 -21.22
CA GLY A 2 7.45 -10.53 -19.95
C GLY A 2 8.66 -10.94 -19.09
N PHE A 3 9.15 -10.01 -18.29
CA PHE A 3 10.07 -10.33 -17.20
C PHE A 3 9.39 -11.40 -16.33
N SER A 4 9.98 -12.59 -16.23
CA SER A 4 9.45 -13.62 -15.36
C SER A 4 9.84 -13.31 -13.91
N GLU A 5 8.93 -13.53 -12.96
CA GLU A 5 9.20 -13.48 -11.52
C GLU A 5 10.51 -14.17 -11.15
N ALA A 6 10.84 -15.27 -11.84
CA ALA A 6 12.06 -16.05 -11.66
C ALA A 6 13.37 -15.28 -11.92
N MET A 7 13.36 -14.15 -12.62
CA MET A 7 14.57 -13.37 -12.89
C MET A 7 14.80 -12.24 -11.88
N ILE A 8 13.73 -11.74 -11.26
CA ILE A 8 13.82 -10.66 -10.27
C ILE A 8 14.10 -11.23 -8.88
N ASP A 9 13.56 -12.39 -8.56
CA ASP A 9 13.62 -13.04 -7.26
C ASP A 9 15.02 -13.20 -6.66
N PRO A 10 16.01 -13.85 -7.33
CA PRO A 10 17.28 -14.15 -6.66
C PRO A 10 18.13 -12.92 -6.38
N LEU A 11 18.06 -11.89 -7.25
CA LEU A 11 18.90 -10.70 -7.12
C LEU A 11 18.34 -9.75 -6.06
N LEU A 12 17.05 -9.51 -6.07
CA LEU A 12 16.38 -8.62 -5.12
C LEU A 12 16.22 -9.25 -3.74
N TYR A 13 15.91 -10.55 -3.66
CA TYR A 13 15.93 -11.26 -2.38
C TYR A 13 17.33 -11.33 -1.77
N GLY A 14 18.38 -11.51 -2.58
CA GLY A 14 19.76 -11.50 -2.11
C GLY A 14 20.18 -10.15 -1.53
N ILE A 15 19.70 -9.05 -2.10
CA ILE A 15 19.99 -7.69 -1.60
C ILE A 15 19.21 -7.40 -0.31
N ILE A 16 17.93 -7.83 -0.22
CA ILE A 16 17.04 -7.49 0.88
C ILE A 16 17.23 -8.38 2.10
N LEU A 17 17.65 -9.65 1.91
CA LEU A 17 17.85 -10.58 3.02
C LEU A 17 19.20 -10.40 3.74
N SER A 18 20.09 -9.57 3.21
CA SER A 18 21.43 -9.47 3.74
C SER A 18 21.61 -8.44 4.85
N ASP A 19 20.64 -7.50 5.06
CA ASP A 19 20.86 -6.42 6.03
C ASP A 19 19.58 -5.72 6.48
N THR A 20 19.54 -5.25 7.75
CA THR A 20 18.50 -4.38 8.30
C THR A 20 18.43 -3.01 7.59
N GLU A 21 19.54 -2.46 7.14
CA GLU A 21 19.59 -1.23 6.33
C GLU A 21 18.81 -1.38 5.00
N SER A 22 18.83 -2.57 4.41
CA SER A 22 18.08 -2.85 3.18
C SER A 22 16.56 -2.79 3.38
N MET A 23 16.07 -3.13 4.56
CA MET A 23 14.65 -3.06 4.89
C MET A 23 14.16 -1.62 5.04
N GLU A 24 14.94 -0.75 5.69
CA GLU A 24 14.58 0.68 5.79
C GLU A 24 14.62 1.35 4.42
N SER A 25 15.65 1.08 3.61
CA SER A 25 15.73 1.58 2.23
C SER A 25 14.55 1.10 1.37
N LEU A 26 14.08 -0.14 1.58
CA LEU A 26 12.91 -0.66 0.87
C LEU A 26 11.60 0.02 1.31
N LYS A 27 11.46 0.33 2.60
CA LYS A 27 10.31 1.10 3.11
C LYS A 27 10.29 2.51 2.50
N GLU A 28 11.43 3.21 2.52
CA GLU A 28 11.56 4.53 1.91
C GLU A 28 11.24 4.50 0.41
N LEU A 29 11.79 3.55 -0.33
CA LEU A 29 11.49 3.38 -1.75
C LEU A 29 9.99 3.17 -1.98
N ARG A 30 9.35 2.31 -1.20
CA ARG A 30 7.91 2.06 -1.30
C ARG A 30 7.10 3.32 -1.02
N GLU A 31 7.45 4.09 0.02
CA GLU A 31 6.78 5.35 0.35
C GLU A 31 6.76 6.30 -0.86
N TRP A 32 7.90 6.53 -1.49
CA TRP A 32 8.00 7.41 -2.65
C TRP A 32 7.25 6.88 -3.88
N ILE A 33 7.23 5.57 -4.08
CA ILE A 33 6.45 4.94 -5.15
C ILE A 33 4.96 5.15 -4.90
N ASP A 34 4.47 4.91 -3.70
CA ASP A 34 3.05 5.06 -3.36
C ASP A 34 2.61 6.54 -3.41
N ILE A 35 3.44 7.50 -2.99
CA ILE A 35 3.23 8.93 -3.20
C ILE A 35 3.03 9.22 -4.69
N GLY A 36 3.96 8.77 -5.53
CA GLY A 36 3.90 8.95 -6.98
C GLY A 36 2.65 8.33 -7.62
N ILE A 37 2.25 7.15 -7.16
CA ILE A 37 1.03 6.45 -7.60
C ILE A 37 -0.21 7.26 -7.25
N ILE A 38 -0.37 7.70 -6.00
CA ILE A 38 -1.54 8.47 -5.54
C ILE A 38 -1.67 9.78 -6.33
N TYR A 39 -0.56 10.51 -6.56
CA TYR A 39 -0.56 11.72 -7.39
C TYR A 39 -1.00 11.45 -8.83
N LYS A 40 -0.48 10.39 -9.43
CA LYS A 40 -0.84 10.03 -10.81
C LYS A 40 -2.28 9.55 -10.90
N ALA A 41 -2.72 8.71 -9.97
CA ALA A 41 -4.09 8.23 -9.89
C ALA A 41 -5.08 9.39 -9.76
N ALA A 42 -4.85 10.34 -8.85
CA ALA A 42 -5.70 11.52 -8.68
C ALA A 42 -5.86 12.37 -9.95
N ARG A 43 -4.87 12.34 -10.84
CA ARG A 43 -4.90 13.11 -12.12
C ARG A 43 -5.52 12.34 -13.26
N LYS A 44 -5.45 11.01 -13.25
CA LYS A 44 -5.77 10.17 -14.40
C LYS A 44 -6.97 9.27 -14.23
N ALA A 45 -7.38 9.04 -12.98
CA ALA A 45 -8.49 8.16 -12.67
C ALA A 45 -9.77 8.57 -13.42
N ASP A 46 -10.38 7.63 -14.09
CA ASP A 46 -11.71 7.73 -14.66
C ASP A 46 -12.80 7.19 -13.68
N GLU A 47 -14.04 7.21 -14.13
CA GLU A 47 -15.16 6.74 -13.30
C GLU A 47 -15.10 5.22 -13.02
N ASP A 48 -14.60 4.44 -13.97
CA ASP A 48 -14.42 3.00 -13.84
C ASP A 48 -13.34 2.67 -12.81
N ASP A 49 -12.24 3.41 -12.87
CA ASP A 49 -11.16 3.33 -11.90
C ASP A 49 -11.67 3.60 -10.47
N LEU A 50 -12.39 4.72 -10.29
CA LEU A 50 -12.95 5.10 -8.98
C LEU A 50 -13.95 4.06 -8.46
N ARG A 51 -14.73 3.44 -9.35
CA ARG A 51 -15.67 2.38 -8.98
C ARG A 51 -14.94 1.12 -8.51
N ARG A 52 -13.85 0.71 -9.20
CA ARG A 52 -13.02 -0.42 -8.81
C ARG A 52 -12.32 -0.18 -7.47
N LEU A 53 -11.77 1.02 -7.29
CA LEU A 53 -11.12 1.41 -6.04
C LEU A 53 -12.11 1.43 -4.88
N LYS A 54 -13.33 1.94 -5.11
CA LYS A 54 -14.39 1.92 -4.10
C LYS A 54 -14.77 0.49 -3.71
N GLN A 55 -14.87 -0.42 -4.67
CA GLN A 55 -15.15 -1.82 -4.39
C GLN A 55 -14.04 -2.46 -3.53
N ALA A 56 -12.78 -2.19 -3.83
CA ALA A 56 -11.66 -2.65 -3.02
C ALA A 56 -11.69 -2.08 -1.60
N LEU A 57 -12.07 -0.80 -1.44
CA LEU A 57 -12.27 -0.18 -0.14
C LEU A 57 -13.42 -0.83 0.65
N ASP A 58 -14.52 -1.19 -0.02
CA ASP A 58 -15.66 -1.88 0.60
C ASP A 58 -15.27 -3.30 1.05
N ASP A 59 -14.36 -3.96 0.34
CA ASP A 59 -13.83 -5.27 0.74
C ASP A 59 -12.92 -5.15 1.98
N ILE A 60 -12.16 -4.05 2.12
CA ILE A 60 -11.42 -3.73 3.35
C ILE A 60 -12.41 -3.57 4.52
N GLN A 61 -13.50 -2.79 4.35
CA GLN A 61 -14.49 -2.60 5.41
C GLN A 61 -15.11 -3.93 5.84
N LYS A 62 -15.46 -4.80 4.90
CA LYS A 62 -15.99 -6.14 5.22
C LYS A 62 -14.99 -6.98 6.02
N ALA A 63 -13.69 -6.91 5.68
CA ALA A 63 -12.65 -7.62 6.41
C ALA A 63 -12.51 -7.09 7.85
N VAL A 64 -12.62 -5.77 8.05
CA VAL A 64 -12.66 -5.12 9.36
C VAL A 64 -13.87 -5.59 10.17
N ASP A 65 -15.08 -5.53 9.59
CA ASP A 65 -16.34 -5.91 10.25
C ASP A 65 -16.31 -7.39 10.69
N ASN A 66 -15.73 -8.26 9.86
CA ASN A 66 -15.59 -9.69 10.13
C ASN A 66 -14.36 -10.03 11.00
N LYS A 67 -13.52 -9.04 11.35
CA LYS A 67 -12.25 -9.22 12.07
C LYS A 67 -11.36 -10.28 11.43
N ASN A 68 -11.34 -10.33 10.09
CA ASN A 68 -10.62 -11.32 9.32
C ASN A 68 -9.32 -10.74 8.75
N SER A 69 -8.19 -11.04 9.42
CA SER A 69 -6.87 -10.54 9.03
C SER A 69 -6.43 -11.02 7.65
N ARG A 70 -6.82 -12.24 7.25
CA ARG A 70 -6.46 -12.76 5.92
C ARG A 70 -7.19 -12.02 4.81
N ASP A 71 -8.50 -11.86 4.96
CA ASP A 71 -9.30 -11.10 4.00
C ASP A 71 -8.84 -9.64 3.95
N MET A 72 -8.41 -9.08 5.10
CA MET A 72 -7.81 -7.74 5.17
C MET A 72 -6.53 -7.64 4.33
N CYS A 73 -5.59 -8.61 4.46
CA CYS A 73 -4.38 -8.64 3.64
C CYS A 73 -4.69 -8.70 2.13
N ASP A 74 -5.64 -9.55 1.75
CA ASP A 74 -6.02 -9.71 0.34
C ASP A 74 -6.76 -8.47 -0.20
N ALA A 75 -7.55 -7.79 0.63
CA ALA A 75 -8.23 -6.55 0.26
C ALA A 75 -7.26 -5.37 0.16
N ASP A 76 -6.29 -5.27 1.07
CA ASP A 76 -5.19 -4.31 1.03
C ASP A 76 -4.38 -4.44 -0.27
N ASP A 77 -3.99 -5.66 -0.62
CA ASP A 77 -3.28 -5.94 -1.87
C ASP A 77 -4.09 -5.50 -3.10
N ARG A 78 -5.40 -5.77 -3.13
CA ARG A 78 -6.28 -5.34 -4.23
C ARG A 78 -6.43 -3.82 -4.31
N PHE A 79 -6.60 -3.15 -3.17
CA PHE A 79 -6.73 -1.69 -3.11
C PHE A 79 -5.49 -0.99 -3.69
N HIS A 80 -4.31 -1.39 -3.24
CA HIS A 80 -3.05 -0.83 -3.74
C HIS A 80 -2.80 -1.18 -5.21
N GLN A 81 -3.23 -2.36 -5.69
CA GLN A 81 -3.16 -2.70 -7.11
C GLN A 81 -4.08 -1.79 -7.94
N CYS A 82 -5.31 -1.56 -7.50
CA CYS A 82 -6.21 -0.62 -8.17
C CYS A 82 -5.59 0.77 -8.30
N MET A 83 -4.96 1.30 -7.25
CA MET A 83 -4.28 2.60 -7.32
C MET A 83 -3.14 2.61 -8.35
N ALA A 84 -2.34 1.54 -8.43
CA ALA A 84 -1.27 1.42 -9.42
C ALA A 84 -1.83 1.39 -10.85
N ASP A 85 -2.89 0.61 -11.09
CA ASP A 85 -3.57 0.53 -12.39
C ASP A 85 -4.08 1.90 -12.85
N MET A 86 -4.65 2.70 -11.93
CA MET A 86 -5.18 4.06 -12.20
C MET A 86 -4.12 5.04 -12.67
N THR A 87 -2.84 4.74 -12.50
CA THR A 87 -1.77 5.58 -13.07
C THR A 87 -1.73 5.52 -14.60
N HIS A 88 -2.34 4.48 -15.20
CA HIS A 88 -2.25 4.18 -16.63
C HIS A 88 -0.81 4.20 -17.14
N ASN A 89 0.12 3.68 -16.30
CA ASN A 89 1.54 3.61 -16.60
C ASN A 89 2.10 2.26 -16.20
N VAL A 90 2.45 1.45 -17.20
CA VAL A 90 2.95 0.08 -17.02
C VAL A 90 4.19 0.00 -16.11
N LEU A 91 5.06 1.02 -16.11
CA LEU A 91 6.25 1.01 -15.26
C LEU A 91 5.88 1.22 -13.78
N PHE A 92 4.94 2.13 -13.48
CA PHE A 92 4.43 2.27 -12.11
C PHE A 92 3.78 0.97 -11.62
N ASP A 93 2.95 0.33 -12.46
CA ASP A 93 2.34 -0.95 -12.11
C ASP A 93 3.39 -2.01 -11.77
N LYS A 94 4.42 -2.19 -12.61
CA LYS A 94 5.46 -3.20 -12.39
C LYS A 94 6.33 -2.92 -11.17
N ILE A 95 6.72 -1.67 -10.96
CA ILE A 95 7.52 -1.28 -9.79
C ILE A 95 6.68 -1.44 -8.51
N ALA A 96 5.43 -1.01 -8.51
CA ALA A 96 4.51 -1.19 -7.39
C ALA A 96 4.34 -2.69 -7.05
N TYR A 97 4.15 -3.53 -8.06
CA TYR A 97 4.04 -4.97 -7.87
C TYR A 97 5.29 -5.56 -7.18
N VAL A 98 6.49 -5.22 -7.69
CA VAL A 98 7.75 -5.70 -7.11
C VAL A 98 7.92 -5.23 -5.67
N THR A 99 7.71 -3.96 -5.38
CA THR A 99 7.86 -3.43 -4.01
C THR A 99 6.85 -4.05 -3.04
N ARG A 100 5.60 -4.30 -3.48
CA ARG A 100 4.62 -5.02 -2.67
C ARG A 100 5.00 -6.47 -2.43
N LEU A 101 5.54 -7.16 -3.44
CA LEU A 101 6.02 -8.53 -3.29
C LEU A 101 7.12 -8.61 -2.23
N LEU A 102 8.10 -7.72 -2.30
CA LEU A 102 9.24 -7.68 -1.37
C LEU A 102 8.82 -7.32 0.07
N THR A 103 7.82 -6.46 0.23
CA THR A 103 7.32 -6.06 1.55
C THR A 103 6.18 -6.96 2.08
N LYS A 104 5.73 -7.95 1.32
CA LYS A 104 4.53 -8.74 1.63
C LYS A 104 4.53 -9.32 3.05
N LYS A 105 5.63 -9.95 3.46
CA LYS A 105 5.72 -10.59 4.78
C LYS A 105 5.53 -9.57 5.91
N ILE A 106 6.16 -8.40 5.79
CA ILE A 106 6.07 -7.35 6.81
C ILE A 106 4.67 -6.76 6.84
N ARG A 107 4.08 -6.44 5.68
CA ARG A 107 2.71 -5.91 5.60
C ARG A 107 1.70 -6.86 6.22
N TYR A 108 1.78 -8.15 5.91
CA TYR A 108 0.90 -9.16 6.50
C TYR A 108 1.08 -9.25 8.01
N GLN A 109 2.34 -9.22 8.50
CA GLN A 109 2.59 -9.19 9.95
C GLN A 109 1.97 -7.96 10.61
N THR A 110 2.05 -6.79 9.97
CA THR A 110 1.41 -5.56 10.45
C THR A 110 -0.10 -5.71 10.55
N VAL A 111 -0.76 -6.27 9.52
CA VAL A 111 -2.21 -6.52 9.57
C VAL A 111 -2.58 -7.44 10.75
N TYR A 112 -1.83 -8.52 10.96
CA TYR A 112 -2.08 -9.41 12.10
C TYR A 112 -1.88 -8.71 13.44
N ASN A 113 -0.81 -7.93 13.59
CA ASN A 113 -0.57 -7.15 14.81
C ASN A 113 -1.68 -6.12 15.06
N MET A 114 -2.12 -5.40 14.02
CA MET A 114 -3.23 -4.45 14.13
C MET A 114 -4.54 -5.14 14.51
N ALA A 115 -4.79 -6.33 13.97
CA ALA A 115 -5.96 -7.12 14.33
C ALA A 115 -5.94 -7.55 15.80
N GLU A 116 -4.80 -8.02 16.31
CA GLU A 116 -4.63 -8.38 17.72
C GLU A 116 -4.83 -7.19 18.66
N MET A 117 -4.42 -5.99 18.21
CA MET A 117 -4.64 -4.74 18.96
C MET A 117 -6.06 -4.17 18.81
N GLY A 118 -6.93 -4.77 17.99
CA GLY A 118 -8.28 -4.26 17.70
C GLY A 118 -8.29 -3.00 16.85
N LYS A 119 -7.24 -2.74 16.07
CA LYS A 119 -7.01 -1.50 15.32
C LYS A 119 -7.24 -1.61 13.80
N LEU A 120 -7.92 -2.63 13.32
CA LEU A 120 -8.20 -2.77 11.88
C LEU A 120 -9.00 -1.60 11.31
N GLN A 121 -9.83 -0.94 12.13
CA GLN A 121 -10.56 0.25 11.70
C GLN A 121 -9.63 1.40 11.33
N GLU A 122 -8.53 1.58 12.05
CA GLU A 122 -7.55 2.63 11.73
C GLU A 122 -6.92 2.40 10.33
N MET A 123 -6.69 1.14 9.96
CA MET A 123 -6.23 0.80 8.60
C MET A 123 -7.27 1.18 7.53
N TYR A 124 -8.54 0.87 7.77
CA TYR A 124 -9.61 1.30 6.85
C TYR A 124 -9.66 2.81 6.70
N ASP A 125 -9.56 3.57 7.80
CA ASP A 125 -9.64 5.03 7.80
C ASP A 125 -8.52 5.67 6.94
N VAL A 126 -7.32 5.08 6.97
CA VAL A 126 -6.21 5.49 6.09
C VAL A 126 -6.54 5.22 4.61
N HIS A 127 -7.05 4.04 4.28
CA HIS A 127 -7.44 3.69 2.91
C HIS A 127 -8.61 4.56 2.41
N LEU A 128 -9.55 4.89 3.29
CA LEU A 128 -10.63 5.84 3.01
C LEU A 128 -10.06 7.23 2.66
N SER A 129 -9.06 7.69 3.40
CA SER A 129 -8.40 8.97 3.13
C SER A 129 -7.70 8.98 1.77
N MET A 130 -7.02 7.89 1.39
CA MET A 130 -6.42 7.72 0.06
C MET A 130 -7.48 7.75 -1.05
N TYR A 131 -8.59 7.01 -0.86
CA TYR A 131 -9.70 7.02 -1.81
C TYR A 131 -10.30 8.41 -2.01
N GLN A 132 -10.57 9.12 -0.91
CA GLN A 132 -11.13 10.47 -0.95
C GLN A 132 -10.19 11.44 -1.64
N PHE A 133 -8.90 11.36 -1.37
CA PHE A 133 -7.88 12.17 -2.02
C PHE A 133 -7.90 11.99 -3.54
N ILE A 134 -7.92 10.74 -4.01
CA ILE A 134 -7.94 10.41 -5.44
C ILE A 134 -9.26 10.89 -6.06
N LYS A 135 -10.39 10.62 -5.41
CA LYS A 135 -11.72 11.00 -5.89
C LYS A 135 -11.89 12.51 -6.01
N ASP A 136 -11.45 13.24 -5.00
CA ASP A 136 -11.61 14.69 -4.93
C ASP A 136 -10.52 15.43 -5.72
N LYS A 137 -9.56 14.71 -6.31
CA LYS A 137 -8.41 15.24 -7.05
C LYS A 137 -7.61 16.28 -6.25
N LYS A 138 -7.60 16.12 -4.93
CA LYS A 138 -6.85 17.01 -4.03
C LYS A 138 -5.37 16.66 -4.11
N GLN A 139 -4.55 17.59 -4.56
CA GLN A 139 -3.10 17.41 -4.70
C GLN A 139 -2.30 17.88 -3.48
N ALA A 140 -2.92 18.59 -2.55
CA ALA A 140 -2.27 19.03 -1.32
C ALA A 140 -2.45 18.00 -0.22
N ALA A 141 -1.38 17.51 0.38
CA ALA A 141 -1.33 16.57 1.51
C ALA A 141 -1.21 15.06 1.16
N VAL A 142 -0.75 14.69 -0.03
CA VAL A 142 -0.46 13.27 -0.36
C VAL A 142 0.58 12.69 0.60
N ASP A 143 1.63 13.44 0.86
CA ASP A 143 2.74 13.02 1.70
C ASP A 143 2.25 12.64 3.11
N GLU A 144 1.32 13.43 3.66
CA GLU A 144 0.75 13.17 4.98
C GLU A 144 -0.10 11.89 5.00
N ILE A 145 -0.95 11.68 3.97
CA ILE A 145 -1.80 10.48 3.88
C ILE A 145 -0.95 9.22 3.75
N VAL A 146 0.10 9.26 2.93
CA VAL A 146 0.99 8.11 2.76
C VAL A 146 1.75 7.84 4.04
N ARG A 147 2.33 8.87 4.68
CA ARG A 147 3.06 8.71 5.93
C ARG A 147 2.19 8.14 7.05
N GLN A 148 0.95 8.60 7.19
CA GLN A 148 0.01 8.04 8.16
C GLN A 148 -0.21 6.55 7.94
N GLY A 149 -0.40 6.11 6.68
CA GLY A 149 -0.52 4.70 6.34
C GLY A 149 0.72 3.88 6.69
N TYR A 150 1.89 4.42 6.42
CA TYR A 150 3.16 3.73 6.71
C TYR A 150 3.50 3.67 8.19
N PHE A 151 3.22 4.72 8.94
CA PHE A 151 3.45 4.74 10.38
C PHE A 151 2.61 3.70 11.10
N TYR A 152 1.38 3.48 10.66
CA TYR A 152 0.56 2.39 11.18
C TYR A 152 1.09 1.01 10.78
N GLU A 153 1.56 0.85 9.55
CA GLU A 153 2.08 -0.43 9.07
C GLU A 153 3.29 -0.94 9.85
N TYR A 154 4.14 -0.05 10.30
CA TYR A 154 5.42 -0.46 10.89
C TYR A 154 5.51 -0.27 12.40
N GLY A 155 4.47 0.24 13.05
CA GLY A 155 4.42 0.37 14.51
C GLY A 155 5.53 1.25 15.11
N VAL A 156 6.17 2.08 14.29
CA VAL A 156 7.31 2.91 14.71
C VAL A 156 6.94 4.37 14.53
N LEU A 157 6.13 4.88 15.46
CA LEU A 157 6.28 6.25 15.89
C LEU A 157 6.96 6.18 17.25
N ASP A 158 8.25 6.44 17.28
CA ASP A 158 8.91 6.81 18.52
C ASP A 158 8.17 8.05 19.05
N GLU A 159 7.61 7.98 20.27
CA GLU A 159 6.84 9.07 20.90
C GLU A 159 7.66 10.37 21.07
N LYS A 160 8.88 10.42 20.57
CA LYS A 160 9.82 11.53 20.65
C LYS A 160 9.77 12.55 19.53
N GLU A 161 8.97 12.31 18.46
CA GLU A 161 8.83 13.24 17.33
C GLU A 161 7.43 13.85 17.19
N ARG A 162 6.66 13.88 18.28
CA ARG A 162 5.42 14.66 18.35
C ARG A 162 5.66 16.05 18.92
#